data_dfee65c111279bb752159471292041bc
#
_entry.id   dfee65c111279bb752159471292041bc
#
_cell.length_a   1.000
_cell.length_b   1.000
_cell.length_c   1.000
_cell.angle_alpha   90.00
_cell.angle_beta   90.00
_cell.angle_gamma   90.00
#
_symmetry.space_group_name_H-M   'P 1'
#
loop_
_entity.id
_entity.type
_entity.pdbx_description
1 polymer ?
#
loop_
_entity_poly.entity_id
_entity_poly.type
_entity_poly.pdbx_seq_one_letter_code
_entity_poly.pdbx_strand_id
1 'polypeptide(L)'
;LILTVTLNPSVDIQYRVDAFRENHVHRAQTVSKTAGGKGLNVTRVLYQLNEEVIACGFAGGPLGSFIEAELDNRGIAHEFTPIAGETRNCIAIIHDGKQTEILEAGPVITEKEIESFLTAFQERAEKVEVITISGSLPKGVPENFYNQLLEIANKANKPVLLDTKSTLIQTALEKENIPFLIKPNQEEFEELAGITFSSIETIIGSLKKPLFSELSWVVVTLGKDGAIVKHGDKIYRVVSPAVEAVNPVGSGDSVIAGLAAGYRRGLEGKDFIQFGIVMGVLNALEEQTGKIRLNQLDDYLNQIEIREIT
;
A
#
# COMPACT_ATOMS: atom_id res chain seq x y z
N LEU A 1 15.75 6.19 -7.04
CA LEU A 1 15.32 4.77 -6.97
C LEU A 1 14.44 4.57 -5.73
N ILE A 2 13.30 3.88 -5.90
CA ILE A 2 12.33 3.55 -4.85
C ILE A 2 12.34 2.05 -4.59
N LEU A 3 12.37 1.63 -3.32
CA LEU A 3 12.21 0.24 -2.92
C LEU A 3 10.77 0.00 -2.44
N THR A 4 10.10 -1.00 -3.00
CA THR A 4 8.77 -1.41 -2.54
C THR A 4 8.83 -2.78 -1.89
N VAL A 5 8.36 -2.88 -0.65
CA VAL A 5 8.38 -4.11 0.15
C VAL A 5 6.99 -4.71 0.22
N THR A 6 6.87 -5.97 -0.23
CA THR A 6 5.66 -6.79 -0.14
C THR A 6 6.01 -8.12 0.49
N LEU A 7 5.89 -8.22 1.83
CA LEU A 7 6.36 -9.44 2.53
C LEU A 7 5.46 -10.66 2.30
N ASN A 8 4.18 -10.44 1.97
CA ASN A 8 3.21 -11.51 1.74
C ASN A 8 2.49 -11.31 0.39
N PRO A 9 3.24 -11.34 -0.73
CA PRO A 9 2.66 -11.18 -2.07
C PRO A 9 1.68 -12.32 -2.38
N SER A 10 0.89 -12.14 -3.43
CA SER A 10 -0.09 -13.11 -3.87
C SER A 10 -0.19 -13.16 -5.39
N VAL A 11 -0.68 -14.26 -5.92
CA VAL A 11 -1.29 -14.26 -7.25
C VAL A 11 -2.75 -13.90 -7.07
N ASP A 12 -3.12 -12.71 -7.52
CA ASP A 12 -4.51 -12.24 -7.44
C ASP A 12 -5.28 -12.82 -8.62
N ILE A 13 -6.29 -13.64 -8.33
CA ILE A 13 -7.11 -14.33 -9.31
C ILE A 13 -8.51 -13.73 -9.27
N GLN A 14 -8.97 -13.16 -10.37
CA GLN A 14 -10.32 -12.65 -10.50
C GLN A 14 -11.15 -13.58 -11.39
N TYR A 15 -12.24 -14.10 -10.83
CA TYR A 15 -13.26 -14.84 -11.54
C TYR A 15 -14.49 -13.96 -11.75
N ARG A 16 -14.96 -13.85 -12.99
CA ARG A 16 -16.23 -13.18 -13.29
C ARG A 16 -17.30 -14.22 -13.61
N VAL A 17 -18.37 -14.20 -12.84
CA VAL A 17 -19.53 -15.09 -12.99
C VAL A 17 -20.82 -14.26 -13.01
N ASP A 18 -21.89 -14.78 -13.63
CA ASP A 18 -23.17 -14.06 -13.67
C ASP A 18 -23.81 -13.92 -12.29
N ALA A 19 -23.80 -15.00 -11.51
CA ALA A 19 -24.30 -15.05 -10.15
C ALA A 19 -23.47 -16.01 -9.31
N PHE A 20 -23.26 -15.69 -8.03
CA PHE A 20 -22.59 -16.58 -7.09
C PHE A 20 -23.59 -17.12 -6.06
N ARG A 21 -23.68 -18.45 -5.96
CA ARG A 21 -24.61 -19.16 -5.07
C ARG A 21 -23.89 -20.28 -4.34
N GLU A 22 -24.21 -20.46 -3.07
CA GLU A 22 -23.73 -21.58 -2.28
C GLU A 22 -24.21 -22.92 -2.86
N ASN A 23 -23.39 -23.97 -2.72
CA ASN A 23 -23.67 -25.32 -3.13
C ASN A 23 -24.00 -25.49 -4.65
N HIS A 24 -23.41 -24.63 -5.49
CA HIS A 24 -23.55 -24.69 -6.95
C HIS A 24 -22.19 -24.72 -7.64
N VAL A 25 -22.16 -25.31 -8.85
CA VAL A 25 -20.99 -25.22 -9.74
C VAL A 25 -21.11 -23.96 -10.59
N HIS A 26 -20.10 -23.10 -10.50
CA HIS A 26 -20.00 -21.88 -11.31
C HIS A 26 -18.98 -22.06 -12.41
N ARG A 27 -19.28 -21.54 -13.60
CA ARG A 27 -18.34 -21.44 -14.71
C ARG A 27 -17.98 -19.98 -14.91
N ALA A 28 -16.71 -19.66 -14.70
CA ALA A 28 -16.23 -18.30 -14.89
C ALA A 28 -16.25 -17.92 -16.37
N GLN A 29 -16.83 -16.77 -16.70
CA GLN A 29 -16.83 -16.21 -18.06
C GLN A 29 -15.44 -15.71 -18.43
N THR A 30 -14.78 -15.05 -17.50
CA THR A 30 -13.40 -14.55 -17.64
C THR A 30 -12.62 -14.85 -16.37
N VAL A 31 -11.32 -15.13 -16.56
CA VAL A 31 -10.37 -15.33 -15.48
C VAL A 31 -9.17 -14.44 -15.77
N SER A 32 -8.79 -13.60 -14.83
CA SER A 32 -7.54 -12.86 -14.87
C SER A 32 -6.65 -13.24 -13.70
N LYS A 33 -5.34 -13.23 -13.92
CA LYS A 33 -4.34 -13.46 -12.90
C LYS A 33 -3.30 -12.35 -12.96
N THR A 34 -2.94 -11.79 -11.82
CA THR A 34 -1.94 -10.72 -11.72
C THR A 34 -1.04 -10.92 -10.51
N ALA A 35 0.19 -10.46 -10.60
CA ALA A 35 1.06 -10.33 -9.44
C ALA A 35 0.42 -9.36 -8.45
N GLY A 36 0.07 -9.80 -7.26
CA GLY A 36 -0.77 -9.10 -6.30
C GLY A 36 -0.12 -8.86 -4.95
N GLY A 37 -0.88 -8.16 -4.12
CA GLY A 37 -0.45 -7.64 -2.82
C GLY A 37 -0.23 -6.13 -2.85
N LYS A 38 -0.53 -5.46 -1.73
CA LYS A 38 -0.51 -3.99 -1.63
C LYS A 38 0.77 -3.36 -2.19
N GLY A 39 1.95 -3.87 -1.79
CA GLY A 39 3.23 -3.31 -2.26
C GLY A 39 3.46 -3.51 -3.76
N LEU A 40 2.98 -4.60 -4.37
CA LEU A 40 3.05 -4.79 -5.81
C LEU A 40 2.07 -3.87 -6.57
N ASN A 41 0.95 -3.48 -5.96
CA ASN A 41 0.10 -2.42 -6.50
C ASN A 41 0.85 -1.08 -6.51
N VAL A 42 1.54 -0.76 -5.40
CA VAL A 42 2.42 0.42 -5.30
C VAL A 42 3.50 0.39 -6.40
N THR A 43 4.17 -0.76 -6.56
CA THR A 43 5.21 -0.95 -7.59
C THR A 43 4.68 -0.64 -8.99
N ARG A 44 3.51 -1.18 -9.35
CA ARG A 44 2.92 -0.96 -10.68
C ARG A 44 2.57 0.50 -10.95
N VAL A 45 2.06 1.21 -9.95
CA VAL A 45 1.75 2.64 -10.07
C VAL A 45 3.04 3.46 -10.23
N LEU A 46 4.07 3.18 -9.42
CA LEU A 46 5.37 3.84 -9.53
C LEU A 46 6.00 3.63 -10.93
N TYR A 47 5.94 2.41 -11.43
CA TYR A 47 6.44 2.11 -12.78
C TYR A 47 5.70 2.90 -13.87
N GLN A 48 4.37 3.02 -13.78
CA GLN A 48 3.56 3.84 -14.70
C GLN A 48 3.89 5.34 -14.58
N LEU A 49 4.32 5.80 -13.41
CA LEU A 49 4.82 7.17 -13.18
C LEU A 49 6.23 7.40 -13.73
N ASN A 50 6.83 6.40 -14.38
CA ASN A 50 8.22 6.37 -14.86
C ASN A 50 9.25 6.55 -13.72
N GLU A 51 8.93 6.08 -12.52
CA GLU A 51 9.88 6.03 -11.42
C GLU A 51 10.77 4.78 -11.55
N GLU A 52 12.06 4.94 -11.20
CA GLU A 52 12.92 3.78 -11.00
C GLU A 52 12.51 3.07 -9.72
N VAL A 53 12.02 1.83 -9.84
CA VAL A 53 11.49 1.05 -8.74
C VAL A 53 12.03 -0.36 -8.74
N ILE A 54 12.30 -0.89 -7.54
CA ILE A 54 12.61 -2.31 -7.32
C ILE A 54 11.58 -2.88 -6.35
N ALA A 55 10.94 -3.98 -6.73
CA ALA A 55 10.06 -4.74 -5.84
C ALA A 55 10.84 -5.79 -5.07
N CYS A 56 10.57 -5.96 -3.77
CA CYS A 56 11.14 -7.03 -2.96
C CYS A 56 10.12 -7.59 -1.96
N GLY A 57 10.48 -8.75 -1.40
CA GLY A 57 9.65 -9.49 -0.45
C GLY A 57 10.04 -10.96 -0.44
N PHE A 58 9.11 -11.82 -0.05
CA PHE A 58 9.29 -13.28 -0.11
C PHE A 58 8.50 -13.85 -1.29
N ALA A 59 9.13 -14.70 -2.09
CA ALA A 59 8.44 -15.41 -3.16
C ALA A 59 8.95 -16.86 -3.25
N GLY A 60 8.04 -17.81 -3.51
CA GLY A 60 8.40 -19.21 -3.62
C GLY A 60 7.38 -20.05 -4.37
N GLY A 61 7.82 -21.20 -4.86
CA GLY A 61 7.01 -22.11 -5.64
C GLY A 61 6.59 -21.57 -7.01
N PRO A 62 5.73 -22.29 -7.74
CA PRO A 62 5.21 -21.88 -9.04
C PRO A 62 4.50 -20.53 -9.02
N LEU A 63 3.79 -20.17 -7.93
CA LEU A 63 3.10 -18.88 -7.82
C LEU A 63 4.10 -17.74 -7.60
N GLY A 64 5.19 -17.97 -6.87
CA GLY A 64 6.30 -17.00 -6.78
C GLY A 64 6.93 -16.74 -8.14
N SER A 65 7.24 -17.80 -8.89
CA SER A 65 7.77 -17.69 -10.25
C SER A 65 6.80 -16.99 -11.21
N PHE A 66 5.48 -17.16 -11.02
CA PHE A 66 4.49 -16.41 -11.78
C PHE A 66 4.59 -14.91 -11.53
N ILE A 67 4.76 -14.49 -10.25
CA ILE A 67 4.91 -13.08 -9.89
C ILE A 67 6.15 -12.49 -10.55
N GLU A 68 7.29 -13.15 -10.42
CA GLU A 68 8.56 -12.71 -11.00
C GLU A 68 8.46 -12.59 -12.52
N ALA A 69 7.91 -13.61 -13.20
CA ALA A 69 7.72 -13.58 -14.64
C ALA A 69 6.77 -12.47 -15.11
N GLU A 70 5.72 -12.14 -14.34
CA GLU A 70 4.83 -11.03 -14.68
C GLU A 70 5.55 -9.67 -14.56
N LEU A 71 6.39 -9.50 -13.53
CA LEU A 71 7.19 -8.29 -13.37
C LEU A 71 8.24 -8.16 -14.47
N ASP A 72 8.93 -9.25 -14.83
CA ASP A 72 9.87 -9.31 -15.95
C ASP A 72 9.22 -8.92 -17.28
N ASN A 73 8.04 -9.48 -17.56
CA ASN A 73 7.28 -9.18 -18.78
C ASN A 73 6.87 -7.70 -18.87
N ARG A 74 6.77 -7.01 -17.75
CA ARG A 74 6.48 -5.58 -17.68
C ARG A 74 7.75 -4.71 -17.65
N GLY A 75 8.93 -5.31 -17.52
CA GLY A 75 10.20 -4.59 -17.36
C GLY A 75 10.36 -3.95 -15.97
N ILE A 76 9.68 -4.48 -14.96
CA ILE A 76 9.76 -4.00 -13.57
C ILE A 76 10.87 -4.77 -12.85
N ALA A 77 11.89 -4.06 -12.35
CA ALA A 77 12.96 -4.65 -11.57
C ALA A 77 12.43 -5.23 -10.25
N HIS A 78 12.90 -6.42 -9.91
CA HIS A 78 12.51 -7.09 -8.67
C HIS A 78 13.64 -7.95 -8.13
N GLU A 79 13.62 -8.16 -6.83
CA GLU A 79 14.61 -8.98 -6.10
C GLU A 79 13.93 -9.62 -4.89
N PHE A 80 13.15 -10.67 -5.12
CA PHE A 80 12.52 -11.43 -4.06
C PHE A 80 13.50 -12.37 -3.36
N THR A 81 13.34 -12.52 -2.05
CA THR A 81 14.03 -13.57 -1.29
C THR A 81 13.30 -14.89 -1.53
N PRO A 82 14.00 -15.91 -2.08
CA PRO A 82 13.37 -17.20 -2.33
C PRO A 82 13.03 -17.91 -1.02
N ILE A 83 11.85 -18.52 -0.98
CA ILE A 83 11.36 -19.31 0.16
C ILE A 83 10.99 -20.72 -0.25
N ALA A 84 11.06 -21.67 0.69
CA ALA A 84 10.69 -23.06 0.47
C ALA A 84 9.15 -23.23 0.34
N GLY A 85 8.38 -22.36 1.02
CA GLY A 85 6.93 -22.36 0.95
C GLY A 85 6.40 -21.79 -0.36
N GLU A 86 5.16 -22.13 -0.71
CA GLU A 86 4.50 -21.58 -1.90
C GLU A 86 3.88 -20.21 -1.61
N THR A 87 4.10 -19.25 -2.49
CA THR A 87 3.37 -17.98 -2.51
C THR A 87 1.85 -18.25 -2.60
N ARG A 88 1.03 -17.41 -1.98
CA ARG A 88 -0.41 -17.59 -1.85
C ARG A 88 -1.21 -17.11 -3.05
N ASN A 89 -2.44 -17.58 -3.17
CA ASN A 89 -3.46 -16.96 -3.99
C ASN A 89 -4.33 -15.99 -3.16
N CYS A 90 -4.86 -14.98 -3.84
CA CYS A 90 -5.99 -14.19 -3.39
C CYS A 90 -7.06 -14.22 -4.48
N ILE A 91 -8.24 -14.72 -4.16
CA ILE A 91 -9.31 -14.97 -5.14
C ILE A 91 -10.38 -13.91 -4.93
N ALA A 92 -10.74 -13.20 -6.00
CA ALA A 92 -11.89 -12.32 -6.06
C ALA A 92 -12.95 -12.90 -7.02
N ILE A 93 -14.17 -13.09 -6.54
CA ILE A 93 -15.31 -13.53 -7.33
C ILE A 93 -16.20 -12.31 -7.58
N ILE A 94 -16.28 -11.88 -8.84
CA ILE A 94 -17.10 -10.73 -9.26
C ILE A 94 -18.44 -11.28 -9.78
N HIS A 95 -19.54 -10.86 -9.16
CA HIS A 95 -20.88 -11.31 -9.47
C HIS A 95 -21.93 -10.26 -9.09
N ASP A 96 -22.99 -10.10 -9.85
CA ASP A 96 -24.14 -9.23 -9.54
C ASP A 96 -23.71 -7.80 -9.08
N GLY A 97 -22.64 -7.25 -9.66
CA GLY A 97 -22.10 -5.96 -9.25
C GLY A 97 -21.44 -5.96 -7.86
N LYS A 98 -21.17 -7.13 -7.27
CA LYS A 98 -20.53 -7.36 -5.96
C LYS A 98 -19.21 -8.08 -6.14
N GLN A 99 -18.38 -8.04 -5.09
CA GLN A 99 -17.14 -8.80 -5.00
C GLN A 99 -17.13 -9.64 -3.72
N THR A 100 -16.78 -10.91 -3.85
CA THR A 100 -16.52 -11.83 -2.73
C THR A 100 -15.08 -12.27 -2.80
N GLU A 101 -14.37 -12.19 -1.69
CA GLU A 101 -12.94 -12.50 -1.64
C GLU A 101 -12.65 -13.72 -0.77
N ILE A 102 -11.67 -14.53 -1.21
CA ILE A 102 -11.07 -15.62 -0.46
C ILE A 102 -9.56 -15.38 -0.46
N LEU A 103 -9.03 -15.05 0.72
CA LEU A 103 -7.63 -14.70 0.89
C LEU A 103 -6.90 -15.83 1.63
N GLU A 104 -5.92 -16.45 0.97
CA GLU A 104 -5.05 -17.42 1.62
C GLU A 104 -4.11 -16.71 2.60
N ALA A 105 -3.76 -17.39 3.69
CA ALA A 105 -2.89 -16.83 4.73
C ALA A 105 -1.44 -16.62 4.27
N GLY A 106 -1.01 -17.36 3.24
CA GLY A 106 0.37 -17.38 2.76
C GLY A 106 1.25 -18.42 3.44
N PRO A 107 2.51 -18.56 2.98
CA PRO A 107 3.48 -19.52 3.48
C PRO A 107 3.91 -19.22 4.92
N VAL A 108 4.53 -20.21 5.54
CA VAL A 108 5.28 -20.03 6.80
C VAL A 108 6.73 -19.74 6.44
N ILE A 109 7.24 -18.59 6.87
CA ILE A 109 8.63 -18.17 6.62
C ILE A 109 9.51 -18.68 7.77
N THR A 110 10.64 -19.24 7.43
CA THR A 110 11.64 -19.75 8.39
C THR A 110 12.56 -18.62 8.86
N GLU A 111 13.20 -18.79 10.01
CA GLU A 111 14.20 -17.83 10.53
C GLU A 111 15.33 -17.58 9.52
N LYS A 112 15.81 -18.62 8.82
CA LYS A 112 16.84 -18.49 7.80
C LYS A 112 16.41 -17.64 6.60
N GLU A 113 15.16 -17.75 6.18
CA GLU A 113 14.59 -16.92 5.11
C GLU A 113 14.43 -15.47 5.57
N ILE A 114 14.03 -15.26 6.82
CA ILE A 114 13.97 -13.94 7.46
C ILE A 114 15.37 -13.29 7.48
N GLU A 115 16.40 -14.00 7.94
CA GLU A 115 17.78 -13.50 7.96
C GLU A 115 18.30 -13.16 6.57
N SER A 116 17.99 -14.02 5.58
CA SER A 116 18.35 -13.78 4.18
C SER A 116 17.69 -12.52 3.63
N PHE A 117 16.40 -12.31 3.96
CA PHE A 117 15.66 -11.08 3.57
C PHE A 117 16.25 -9.84 4.24
N LEU A 118 16.54 -9.88 5.54
CA LEU A 118 17.11 -8.73 6.27
C LEU A 118 18.46 -8.32 5.69
N THR A 119 19.32 -9.30 5.36
CA THR A 119 20.63 -9.04 4.73
C THR A 119 20.45 -8.34 3.38
N ALA A 120 19.58 -8.89 2.54
CA ALA A 120 19.29 -8.33 1.23
C ALA A 120 18.62 -6.93 1.34
N PHE A 121 17.71 -6.74 2.29
CA PHE A 121 17.06 -5.46 2.53
C PHE A 121 18.06 -4.38 2.98
N GLN A 122 19.01 -4.73 3.86
CA GLN A 122 20.05 -3.80 4.31
C GLN A 122 20.89 -3.30 3.14
N GLU A 123 21.36 -4.20 2.26
CA GLU A 123 22.15 -3.83 1.08
C GLU A 123 21.39 -2.91 0.11
N ARG A 124 20.07 -3.08 0.01
CA ARG A 124 19.21 -2.27 -0.86
C ARG A 124 18.89 -0.92 -0.25
N ALA A 125 18.63 -0.89 1.05
CA ALA A 125 18.31 0.34 1.77
C ALA A 125 19.38 1.42 1.55
N GLU A 126 20.64 1.04 1.44
CA GLU A 126 21.74 1.98 1.18
C GLU A 126 21.66 2.64 -0.21
N LYS A 127 21.05 1.97 -1.19
CA LYS A 127 21.06 2.35 -2.62
C LYS A 127 19.82 3.11 -3.08
N VAL A 128 18.79 3.18 -2.25
CA VAL A 128 17.49 3.79 -2.61
C VAL A 128 17.31 5.15 -1.94
N GLU A 129 16.35 5.92 -2.42
CA GLU A 129 16.04 7.25 -1.89
C GLU A 129 14.86 7.21 -0.91
N VAL A 130 13.91 6.28 -1.16
CA VAL A 130 12.70 6.11 -0.34
C VAL A 130 12.26 4.65 -0.36
N ILE A 131 11.64 4.21 0.72
CA ILE A 131 11.16 2.83 0.89
C ILE A 131 9.64 2.88 1.16
N THR A 132 8.88 2.04 0.49
CA THR A 132 7.49 1.77 0.86
C THR A 132 7.36 0.37 1.42
N ILE A 133 6.65 0.21 2.52
CA ILE A 133 6.34 -1.08 3.14
C ILE A 133 4.82 -1.21 3.18
N SER A 134 4.27 -2.18 2.47
CA SER A 134 2.82 -2.31 2.33
C SER A 134 2.34 -3.75 2.46
N GLY A 135 1.22 -3.92 3.16
CA GLY A 135 0.52 -5.20 3.30
C GLY A 135 0.74 -5.90 4.63
N SER A 136 0.38 -7.18 4.69
CA SER A 136 0.45 -8.02 5.89
C SER A 136 1.76 -8.77 6.01
N LEU A 137 2.06 -9.24 7.21
CA LEU A 137 3.13 -10.21 7.45
C LEU A 137 2.65 -11.64 7.11
N PRO A 138 3.49 -12.47 6.48
CA PRO A 138 3.22 -13.90 6.35
C PRO A 138 3.44 -14.61 7.72
N LYS A 139 2.93 -15.84 7.83
CA LYS A 139 3.16 -16.66 9.03
C LYS A 139 4.66 -16.91 9.26
N GLY A 140 5.06 -17.04 10.52
CA GLY A 140 6.46 -17.24 10.91
C GLY A 140 7.28 -15.95 11.03
N VAL A 141 6.84 -14.86 10.41
CA VAL A 141 7.45 -13.54 10.58
C VAL A 141 6.90 -12.89 11.87
N PRO A 142 7.77 -12.45 12.79
CA PRO A 142 7.33 -11.87 14.06
C PRO A 142 6.61 -10.53 13.86
N GLU A 143 5.66 -10.20 14.74
CA GLU A 143 4.84 -8.98 14.62
C GLU A 143 5.67 -7.68 14.65
N ASN A 144 6.82 -7.70 15.32
CA ASN A 144 7.73 -6.56 15.36
C ASN A 144 8.71 -6.51 14.19
N PHE A 145 8.49 -7.27 13.13
CA PHE A 145 9.42 -7.33 12.00
C PHE A 145 9.54 -5.99 11.27
N TYR A 146 8.46 -5.24 11.17
CA TYR A 146 8.54 -3.89 10.57
C TYR A 146 9.45 -2.94 11.36
N ASN A 147 9.56 -3.10 12.69
CA ASN A 147 10.53 -2.33 13.48
C ASN A 147 11.97 -2.63 13.08
N GLN A 148 12.29 -3.89 12.73
CA GLN A 148 13.63 -4.24 12.25
C GLN A 148 13.94 -3.58 10.90
N LEU A 149 12.95 -3.54 9.99
CA LEU A 149 13.10 -2.85 8.70
C LEU A 149 13.23 -1.33 8.88
N LEU A 150 12.45 -0.74 9.79
CA LEU A 150 12.55 0.69 10.14
C LEU A 150 13.91 1.02 10.74
N GLU A 151 14.46 0.17 11.60
CA GLU A 151 15.79 0.36 12.18
C GLU A 151 16.87 0.37 11.09
N ILE A 152 16.83 -0.59 10.16
CA ILE A 152 17.76 -0.66 9.02
C ILE A 152 17.62 0.58 8.14
N ALA A 153 16.40 0.96 7.78
CA ALA A 153 16.13 2.13 6.95
C ALA A 153 16.62 3.43 7.61
N ASN A 154 16.35 3.60 8.90
CA ASN A 154 16.79 4.78 9.66
C ASN A 154 18.32 4.86 9.77
N LYS A 155 19.02 3.74 9.97
CA LYS A 155 20.50 3.70 9.93
C LYS A 155 21.06 4.11 8.58
N ALA A 156 20.34 3.81 7.50
CA ALA A 156 20.66 4.23 6.14
C ALA A 156 20.15 5.66 5.80
N ASN A 157 19.49 6.35 6.73
CA ASN A 157 18.83 7.64 6.55
C ASN A 157 17.80 7.63 5.39
N LYS A 158 16.99 6.57 5.32
CA LYS A 158 15.96 6.44 4.29
C LYS A 158 14.55 6.55 4.88
N PRO A 159 13.72 7.45 4.33
CA PRO A 159 12.33 7.55 4.75
C PRO A 159 11.54 6.31 4.36
N VAL A 160 10.69 5.88 5.28
CA VAL A 160 9.77 4.75 5.06
C VAL A 160 8.33 5.25 5.07
N LEU A 161 7.59 4.93 4.01
CA LEU A 161 6.15 5.09 3.95
C LEU A 161 5.49 3.74 4.27
N LEU A 162 4.74 3.68 5.36
CA LEU A 162 4.15 2.44 5.89
C LEU A 162 2.63 2.41 5.69
N ASP A 163 2.14 1.38 5.00
CA ASP A 163 0.72 1.09 4.79
C ASP A 163 0.39 -0.36 5.16
N THR A 164 -0.05 -0.56 6.37
CA THR A 164 -0.39 -1.88 6.91
C THR A 164 -1.54 -1.76 7.90
N LYS A 165 -2.00 -2.90 8.45
CA LYS A 165 -3.08 -2.90 9.44
C LYS A 165 -2.68 -2.19 10.73
N SER A 166 -3.67 -1.67 11.44
CA SER A 166 -3.57 -0.90 12.68
C SER A 166 -2.62 -1.51 13.73
N THR A 167 -2.73 -2.81 13.98
CA THR A 167 -1.91 -3.51 14.99
C THR A 167 -0.41 -3.47 14.65
N LEU A 168 -0.04 -3.59 13.39
CA LEU A 168 1.36 -3.52 12.96
C LEU A 168 1.87 -2.07 12.92
N ILE A 169 1.01 -1.09 12.61
CA ILE A 169 1.34 0.33 12.76
C ILE A 169 1.59 0.64 14.23
N GLN A 170 0.71 0.20 15.13
CA GLN A 170 0.88 0.42 16.56
C GLN A 170 2.22 -0.13 17.07
N THR A 171 2.53 -1.39 16.73
CA THR A 171 3.82 -2.00 17.08
C THR A 171 5.00 -1.21 16.50
N ALA A 172 4.88 -0.68 15.28
CA ALA A 172 5.92 0.14 14.66
C ALA A 172 6.14 1.46 15.40
N LEU A 173 5.08 2.06 15.97
CA LEU A 173 5.15 3.34 16.70
C LEU A 173 5.60 3.20 18.15
N GLU A 174 5.66 1.99 18.72
CA GLU A 174 6.11 1.73 20.10
C GLU A 174 7.65 1.81 20.27
N LYS A 175 8.40 2.00 19.19
CA LYS A 175 9.86 2.00 19.18
C LYS A 175 10.41 3.36 18.74
N GLU A 176 11.72 3.56 18.98
CA GLU A 176 12.41 4.79 18.61
C GLU A 176 12.51 5.01 17.08
N ASN A 177 12.51 3.93 16.31
CA ASN A 177 12.62 3.99 14.86
C ASN A 177 11.23 4.02 14.23
N ILE A 178 10.65 5.19 14.10
CA ILE A 178 9.32 5.40 13.52
C ILE A 178 9.39 5.62 11.99
N PRO A 179 8.31 5.29 11.24
CA PRO A 179 8.24 5.59 9.82
C PRO A 179 8.14 7.11 9.56
N PHE A 180 8.58 7.54 8.39
CA PHE A 180 8.40 8.91 7.91
C PHE A 180 6.92 9.26 7.73
N LEU A 181 6.14 8.29 7.21
CA LEU A 181 4.73 8.46 6.91
C LEU A 181 3.97 7.17 7.23
N ILE A 182 2.78 7.30 7.83
CA ILE A 182 1.78 6.24 7.87
C ILE A 182 0.53 6.65 7.11
N LYS A 183 -0.14 5.67 6.46
CA LYS A 183 -1.38 5.90 5.72
C LYS A 183 -2.48 4.91 6.15
N PRO A 184 -3.09 5.04 7.31
CA PRO A 184 -4.27 4.27 7.65
C PRO A 184 -5.49 4.72 6.83
N ASN A 185 -6.41 3.79 6.52
CA ASN A 185 -7.77 4.14 6.17
C ASN A 185 -8.57 4.51 7.43
N GLN A 186 -9.84 4.90 7.26
CA GLN A 186 -10.68 5.31 8.38
C GLN A 186 -10.77 4.23 9.46
N GLU A 187 -11.08 2.98 9.11
CA GLU A 187 -11.24 1.87 10.05
C GLU A 187 -9.93 1.55 10.77
N GLU A 188 -8.82 1.47 10.03
CA GLU A 188 -7.49 1.27 10.58
C GLU A 188 -7.10 2.41 11.54
N PHE A 189 -7.48 3.66 11.23
CA PHE A 189 -7.21 4.79 12.11
C PHE A 189 -8.08 4.77 13.37
N GLU A 190 -9.36 4.39 13.26
CA GLU A 190 -10.24 4.22 14.42
C GLU A 190 -9.67 3.19 15.40
N GLU A 191 -9.24 2.03 14.90
CA GLU A 191 -8.59 1.00 15.71
C GLU A 191 -7.29 1.51 16.35
N LEU A 192 -6.42 2.15 15.58
CA LEU A 192 -5.12 2.67 16.02
C LEU A 192 -5.27 3.77 17.09
N ALA A 193 -6.23 4.65 16.91
CA ALA A 193 -6.48 5.77 17.81
C ALA A 193 -7.39 5.41 19.01
N GLY A 194 -8.01 4.23 19.00
CA GLY A 194 -8.97 3.78 20.02
C GLY A 194 -10.21 4.67 20.05
N ILE A 195 -10.78 4.99 18.88
CA ILE A 195 -11.96 5.86 18.73
C ILE A 195 -13.00 5.19 17.85
N THR A 196 -14.23 5.72 17.90
CA THR A 196 -15.27 5.46 16.92
C THR A 196 -15.49 6.72 16.10
N PHE A 197 -15.48 6.61 14.78
CA PHE A 197 -15.75 7.76 13.91
C PHE A 197 -17.16 8.27 14.12
N SER A 198 -17.26 9.54 14.48
CA SER A 198 -18.54 10.25 14.60
C SER A 198 -18.56 11.50 13.72
N SER A 199 -17.40 12.09 13.50
CA SER A 199 -17.20 13.25 12.66
C SER A 199 -15.72 13.44 12.31
N ILE A 200 -15.42 14.32 11.38
CA ILE A 200 -14.05 14.70 11.01
C ILE A 200 -13.28 15.28 12.21
N GLU A 201 -13.96 16.02 13.10
CA GLU A 201 -13.38 16.61 14.32
C GLU A 201 -12.84 15.51 15.26
N THR A 202 -13.45 14.33 15.27
CA THR A 202 -12.96 13.18 16.06
C THR A 202 -11.59 12.70 15.57
N ILE A 203 -11.39 12.65 14.25
CA ILE A 203 -10.07 12.33 13.65
C ILE A 203 -9.07 13.43 13.98
N ILE A 204 -9.43 14.70 13.76
CA ILE A 204 -8.57 15.87 14.03
C ILE A 204 -8.11 15.88 15.49
N GLY A 205 -9.03 15.68 16.43
CA GLY A 205 -8.70 15.61 17.86
C GLY A 205 -7.74 14.46 18.18
N SER A 206 -7.92 13.31 17.52
CA SER A 206 -7.08 12.13 17.72
C SER A 206 -5.68 12.27 17.13
N LEU A 207 -5.53 12.96 16.00
CA LEU A 207 -4.22 13.24 15.39
C LEU A 207 -3.29 14.09 16.28
N LYS A 208 -3.84 14.78 17.28
CA LYS A 208 -3.08 15.57 18.27
C LYS A 208 -2.58 14.71 19.46
N LYS A 209 -2.92 13.42 19.52
CA LYS A 209 -2.43 12.52 20.56
C LYS A 209 -0.92 12.31 20.48
N PRO A 210 -0.22 12.05 21.61
CA PRO A 210 1.22 11.80 21.63
C PRO A 210 1.67 10.69 20.68
N LEU A 211 0.84 9.68 20.46
CA LEU A 211 1.11 8.56 19.52
C LEU A 211 1.55 9.04 18.12
N PHE A 212 1.04 10.18 17.69
CA PHE A 212 1.30 10.70 16.33
C PHE A 212 2.25 11.91 16.33
N SER A 213 2.80 12.32 17.48
CA SER A 213 3.58 13.57 17.61
C SER A 213 4.89 13.54 16.82
N GLU A 214 5.56 12.41 16.81
CA GLU A 214 6.89 12.25 16.18
C GLU A 214 6.82 11.92 14.68
N LEU A 215 5.63 11.53 14.18
CA LEU A 215 5.45 11.25 12.77
C LEU A 215 5.52 12.52 11.93
N SER A 216 6.35 12.52 10.89
CA SER A 216 6.39 13.61 9.91
C SER A 216 5.05 13.76 9.20
N TRP A 217 4.43 12.63 8.80
CA TRP A 217 3.16 12.61 8.09
C TRP A 217 2.23 11.52 8.59
N VAL A 218 0.94 11.86 8.76
CA VAL A 218 -0.15 10.90 8.93
C VAL A 218 -1.22 11.21 7.89
N VAL A 219 -1.51 10.27 7.01
CA VAL A 219 -2.50 10.42 5.94
C VAL A 219 -3.67 9.48 6.21
N VAL A 220 -4.76 9.99 6.79
CA VAL A 220 -5.97 9.20 7.05
C VAL A 220 -6.88 9.31 5.83
N THR A 221 -6.98 8.22 5.05
CA THR A 221 -7.83 8.18 3.86
C THR A 221 -9.29 7.87 4.21
N LEU A 222 -10.22 8.61 3.61
CA LEU A 222 -11.68 8.54 3.84
C LEU A 222 -12.44 8.10 2.59
N GLY A 223 -11.80 7.31 1.73
CA GLY A 223 -12.37 6.86 0.46
C GLY A 223 -12.78 8.04 -0.43
N LYS A 224 -14.01 8.04 -0.90
CA LYS A 224 -14.56 9.13 -1.76
C LYS A 224 -14.54 10.51 -1.10
N ASP A 225 -14.52 10.56 0.21
CA ASP A 225 -14.52 11.82 0.96
C ASP A 225 -13.11 12.42 1.10
N GLY A 226 -12.09 11.84 0.45
CA GLY A 226 -10.72 12.36 0.42
C GLY A 226 -9.87 11.93 1.61
N ALA A 227 -9.28 12.87 2.36
CA ALA A 227 -8.39 12.53 3.48
C ALA A 227 -8.33 13.65 4.54
N ILE A 228 -7.85 13.26 5.74
CA ILE A 228 -7.32 14.17 6.75
C ILE A 228 -5.82 13.89 6.86
N VAL A 229 -5.01 14.93 6.73
CA VAL A 229 -3.55 14.80 6.72
C VAL A 229 -2.94 15.65 7.83
N LYS A 230 -2.10 15.04 8.67
CA LYS A 230 -1.24 15.74 9.64
C LYS A 230 0.17 15.83 9.08
N HIS A 231 0.76 17.02 9.16
CA HIS A 231 2.17 17.28 8.88
C HIS A 231 2.73 18.27 9.90
N GLY A 232 3.63 17.80 10.74
CA GLY A 232 4.06 18.57 11.91
C GLY A 232 2.85 18.95 12.77
N ASP A 233 2.71 20.24 13.08
CA ASP A 233 1.58 20.75 13.86
C ASP A 233 0.35 21.10 13.01
N LYS A 234 0.46 21.00 11.69
CA LYS A 234 -0.62 21.36 10.76
C LYS A 234 -1.50 20.17 10.43
N ILE A 235 -2.79 20.43 10.31
CA ILE A 235 -3.78 19.46 9.86
C ILE A 235 -4.51 20.02 8.63
N TYR A 236 -4.61 19.19 7.61
CA TYR A 236 -5.25 19.53 6.35
C TYR A 236 -6.48 18.66 6.11
N ARG A 237 -7.55 19.29 5.65
CA ARG A 237 -8.68 18.61 5.01
C ARG A 237 -8.40 18.55 3.51
N VAL A 238 -8.41 17.36 2.97
CA VAL A 238 -8.27 17.11 1.53
C VAL A 238 -9.62 16.63 1.00
N VAL A 239 -10.13 17.28 -0.01
CA VAL A 239 -11.39 16.92 -0.67
C VAL A 239 -11.04 16.39 -2.06
N SER A 240 -11.40 15.15 -2.32
CA SER A 240 -11.24 14.54 -3.65
C SER A 240 -12.39 14.98 -4.58
N PRO A 241 -12.14 15.08 -5.90
CA PRO A 241 -13.21 15.30 -6.85
C PRO A 241 -14.21 14.14 -6.81
N ALA A 242 -15.47 14.45 -7.06
CA ALA A 242 -16.50 13.44 -7.22
C ALA A 242 -16.29 12.69 -8.53
N VAL A 243 -16.00 11.38 -8.44
CA VAL A 243 -15.83 10.50 -9.60
C VAL A 243 -16.76 9.30 -9.48
N GLU A 244 -17.21 8.78 -10.61
CA GLU A 244 -17.86 7.48 -10.67
C GLU A 244 -16.76 6.40 -10.66
N ALA A 245 -16.55 5.82 -9.47
CA ALA A 245 -15.50 4.83 -9.29
C ALA A 245 -15.88 3.52 -10.03
N VAL A 246 -14.98 3.03 -10.86
CA VAL A 246 -15.08 1.73 -11.52
C VAL A 246 -14.63 0.61 -10.57
N ASN A 247 -13.47 0.80 -9.93
CA ASN A 247 -12.96 -0.10 -8.90
C ASN A 247 -12.15 0.67 -7.85
N PRO A 248 -12.64 0.81 -6.62
CA PRO A 248 -11.92 1.54 -5.56
C PRO A 248 -10.77 0.73 -4.92
N VAL A 249 -10.67 -0.58 -5.20
CA VAL A 249 -9.60 -1.43 -4.64
C VAL A 249 -8.24 -0.99 -5.16
N GLY A 250 -7.26 -0.86 -4.26
CA GLY A 250 -5.91 -0.40 -4.59
C GLY A 250 -5.74 1.12 -4.68
N SER A 251 -6.82 1.91 -4.47
CA SER A 251 -6.68 3.38 -4.41
C SER A 251 -5.76 3.82 -3.27
N GLY A 252 -5.82 3.18 -2.11
CA GLY A 252 -4.91 3.43 -1.00
C GLY A 252 -3.44 3.12 -1.34
N ASP A 253 -3.20 2.02 -2.06
CA ASP A 253 -1.86 1.64 -2.53
C ASP A 253 -1.34 2.68 -3.55
N SER A 254 -2.23 3.17 -4.42
CA SER A 254 -1.90 4.22 -5.39
C SER A 254 -1.58 5.56 -4.72
N VAL A 255 -2.25 5.89 -3.61
CA VAL A 255 -1.89 7.05 -2.77
C VAL A 255 -0.46 6.90 -2.24
N ILE A 256 -0.09 5.74 -1.69
CA ILE A 256 1.30 5.48 -1.24
C ILE A 256 2.29 5.64 -2.39
N ALA A 257 1.98 5.12 -3.56
CA ALA A 257 2.85 5.28 -4.74
C ALA A 257 3.03 6.74 -5.12
N GLY A 258 1.95 7.51 -5.16
CA GLY A 258 2.00 8.95 -5.42
C GLY A 258 2.81 9.72 -4.38
N LEU A 259 2.64 9.41 -3.09
CA LEU A 259 3.43 10.02 -2.01
C LEU A 259 4.92 9.65 -2.13
N ALA A 260 5.26 8.40 -2.43
CA ALA A 260 6.65 7.98 -2.62
C ALA A 260 7.31 8.68 -3.83
N ALA A 261 6.60 8.75 -4.95
CA ALA A 261 7.05 9.48 -6.13
C ALA A 261 7.16 10.98 -5.87
N GLY A 262 6.18 11.57 -5.16
CA GLY A 262 6.19 12.98 -4.75
C GLY A 262 7.39 13.31 -3.88
N TYR A 263 7.70 12.47 -2.90
CA TYR A 263 8.91 12.60 -2.07
C TYR A 263 10.17 12.60 -2.92
N ARG A 264 10.34 11.61 -3.80
CA ARG A 264 11.50 11.50 -4.69
C ARG A 264 11.64 12.70 -5.62
N ARG A 265 10.53 13.30 -6.05
CA ARG A 265 10.49 14.50 -6.90
C ARG A 265 10.70 15.80 -6.12
N GLY A 266 10.85 15.73 -4.80
CA GLY A 266 11.04 16.90 -3.94
C GLY A 266 9.76 17.73 -3.79
N LEU A 267 8.57 17.14 -3.95
CA LEU A 267 7.32 17.83 -3.66
C LEU A 267 7.15 18.00 -2.15
N GLU A 268 6.64 19.15 -1.74
CA GLU A 268 6.47 19.50 -0.33
C GLU A 268 5.03 19.98 -0.03
N GLY A 269 4.66 19.97 1.25
CA GLY A 269 3.42 20.56 1.73
C GLY A 269 2.18 20.09 0.98
N LYS A 270 1.42 21.03 0.41
CA LYS A 270 0.17 20.72 -0.29
C LYS A 270 0.39 19.97 -1.60
N ASP A 271 1.46 20.26 -2.33
CA ASP A 271 1.75 19.60 -3.62
C ASP A 271 2.08 18.12 -3.40
N PHE A 272 2.79 17.79 -2.32
CA PHE A 272 3.06 16.40 -1.92
C PHE A 272 1.76 15.63 -1.63
N ILE A 273 0.86 16.23 -0.83
CA ILE A 273 -0.45 15.62 -0.50
C ILE A 273 -1.28 15.45 -1.77
N GLN A 274 -1.39 16.50 -2.58
CA GLN A 274 -2.19 16.54 -3.78
C GLN A 274 -1.78 15.46 -4.77
N PHE A 275 -0.45 15.32 -4.98
CA PHE A 275 0.10 14.30 -5.87
C PHE A 275 -0.17 12.88 -5.36
N GLY A 276 -0.11 12.65 -4.06
CA GLY A 276 -0.50 11.37 -3.46
C GLY A 276 -1.98 11.03 -3.68
N ILE A 277 -2.86 11.96 -3.32
CA ILE A 277 -4.32 11.73 -3.36
C ILE A 277 -4.83 11.54 -4.79
N VAL A 278 -4.31 12.29 -5.76
CA VAL A 278 -4.74 12.15 -7.16
C VAL A 278 -4.46 10.75 -7.72
N MET A 279 -3.38 10.07 -7.28
CA MET A 279 -3.11 8.70 -7.73
C MET A 279 -4.21 7.73 -7.29
N GLY A 280 -4.75 7.91 -6.08
CA GLY A 280 -5.90 7.13 -5.61
C GLY A 280 -7.15 7.38 -6.45
N VAL A 281 -7.40 8.63 -6.85
CA VAL A 281 -8.52 8.99 -7.75
C VAL A 281 -8.35 8.32 -9.11
N LEU A 282 -7.16 8.42 -9.72
CA LEU A 282 -6.86 7.83 -11.03
C LEU A 282 -6.97 6.31 -11.04
N ASN A 283 -6.60 5.65 -9.93
CA ASN A 283 -6.80 4.20 -9.81
C ASN A 283 -8.28 3.84 -9.72
N ALA A 284 -9.10 4.60 -8.98
CA ALA A 284 -10.51 4.31 -8.83
C ALA A 284 -11.29 4.34 -10.15
N LEU A 285 -10.77 5.01 -11.17
CA LEU A 285 -11.33 5.07 -12.52
C LEU A 285 -10.98 3.85 -13.39
N GLU A 286 -10.11 2.96 -12.93
CA GLU A 286 -9.65 1.78 -13.66
C GLU A 286 -10.30 0.49 -13.14
N GLU A 287 -10.47 -0.52 -13.99
CA GLU A 287 -10.95 -1.85 -13.58
C GLU A 287 -9.90 -2.64 -12.79
N GLN A 288 -8.63 -2.45 -13.14
CA GLN A 288 -7.51 -3.18 -12.58
C GLN A 288 -6.85 -2.41 -11.43
N THR A 289 -6.61 -3.11 -10.33
CA THR A 289 -5.87 -2.60 -9.18
C THR A 289 -4.42 -2.24 -9.55
N GLY A 290 -3.92 -1.12 -9.06
CA GLY A 290 -2.57 -0.65 -9.35
C GLY A 290 -2.38 -0.19 -10.81
N LYS A 291 -3.46 0.25 -11.44
CA LYS A 291 -3.46 0.91 -12.75
C LYS A 291 -3.98 2.33 -12.61
N ILE A 292 -3.40 3.28 -13.36
CA ILE A 292 -3.77 4.70 -13.31
C ILE A 292 -3.89 5.29 -14.71
N ARG A 293 -4.79 6.28 -14.87
CA ARG A 293 -4.99 7.02 -16.12
C ARG A 293 -4.14 8.29 -16.15
N LEU A 294 -2.86 8.15 -16.46
CA LEU A 294 -1.93 9.29 -16.47
C LEU A 294 -2.34 10.46 -17.38
N ASN A 295 -3.02 10.19 -18.48
CA ASN A 295 -3.51 11.22 -19.37
C ASN A 295 -4.61 12.13 -18.76
N GLN A 296 -5.15 11.76 -17.61
CA GLN A 296 -6.14 12.54 -16.83
C GLN A 296 -5.52 13.16 -15.57
N LEU A 297 -4.21 13.03 -15.38
CA LEU A 297 -3.53 13.49 -14.16
C LEU A 297 -3.78 14.99 -13.90
N ASP A 298 -3.50 15.83 -14.85
CA ASP A 298 -3.63 17.30 -14.69
C ASP A 298 -5.07 17.72 -14.45
N ASP A 299 -6.03 17.04 -15.09
CA ASP A 299 -7.45 17.32 -14.95
C ASP A 299 -7.92 17.09 -13.50
N TYR A 300 -7.53 15.97 -12.89
CA TYR A 300 -7.94 15.64 -11.52
C TYR A 300 -7.05 16.28 -10.46
N LEU A 301 -5.76 16.50 -10.74
CA LEU A 301 -4.85 17.19 -9.82
C LEU A 301 -5.41 18.56 -9.43
N ASN A 302 -5.84 19.34 -10.43
CA ASN A 302 -6.39 20.69 -10.22
C ASN A 302 -7.76 20.72 -9.51
N GLN A 303 -8.44 19.58 -9.39
CA GLN A 303 -9.74 19.49 -8.70
C GLN A 303 -9.61 19.07 -7.23
N ILE A 304 -8.41 18.68 -6.77
CA ILE A 304 -8.20 18.36 -5.36
C ILE A 304 -8.07 19.65 -4.55
N GLU A 305 -8.97 19.83 -3.61
CA GLU A 305 -8.93 20.97 -2.70
C GLU A 305 -8.22 20.60 -1.39
N ILE A 306 -7.26 21.43 -0.97
CA ILE A 306 -6.53 21.27 0.28
C ILE A 306 -6.65 22.54 1.13
N ARG A 307 -7.30 22.37 2.28
CA ARG A 307 -7.52 23.44 3.26
C ARG A 307 -6.80 23.10 4.56
N GLU A 308 -5.98 24.01 5.04
CA GLU A 308 -5.40 23.94 6.39
C GLU A 308 -6.52 24.23 7.40
N ILE A 309 -6.66 23.38 8.41
CA ILE A 309 -7.74 23.48 9.40
C ILE A 309 -7.20 23.92 10.76
N THR A 310 -5.99 23.52 11.09
CA THR A 310 -5.26 23.90 12.33
C THR A 310 -3.78 23.97 12.05
#